data_bea7cc2489dc1101488268e76f22c329
#
_entry.id   bea7cc2489dc1101488268e76f22c329
#
_cell.length_a   1.000
_cell.length_b   1.000
_cell.length_c   1.000
_cell.angle_alpha   90.00
_cell.angle_beta   90.00
_cell.angle_gamma   90.00
#
_symmetry.space_group_name_H-M   'P 1'
#
loop_
_entity.id
_entity.type
_entity.pdbx_description
1 polymer ?
#
loop_
_entity_poly.entity_id
_entity_poly.type
_entity_poly.pdbx_seq_one_letter_code
_entity_poly.pdbx_strand_id
1 'polypeptide(L)'
;VWVTDREAGRVKTHPKELRNVRVLNYLEFASQLERSGIGTSTDQQRAALATTDVDVVTSPWPDSPLSAAVDVARGDCVFRDYDVAHCNLIGPGSVAVARHAKRNDIPLVLHSHVTREDFAESFRGSNAVGPALGKYLKWFYSQADVVLCPSEYTKRVLESYPVDAPIRPISNGVDTDSLEGFEALRDEYREKYDLDGMTVFAVGNVFERKGLTTFCEVAKQTDYDFAWFGPYDTGPHASKKVKYWVENAPENVTFTGWIDDIRGAFGAGDVYLFPTKNENQGIAVLEAMACGKAVVLRDIPVFEEFYTHGHDCLKCSTDEEFRRALDLLDRDPDLRRRLGENARATAAEHSLDRVGDRLVETYEDVLAGTLD
;
A
#
# COMPACT_ATOMS: atom_id res chain seq x y z
N VAL A 1 -29.62 1.82 -32.34
CA VAL A 1 -29.58 1.74 -33.81
C VAL A 1 -28.27 1.03 -34.14
N TRP A 2 -28.41 -0.23 -34.62
CA TRP A 2 -27.26 -1.07 -35.00
C TRP A 2 -26.77 -0.65 -36.37
N VAL A 3 -25.51 -0.26 -36.49
CA VAL A 3 -24.81 -0.17 -37.77
C VAL A 3 -23.90 -1.39 -37.84
N THR A 4 -24.28 -2.36 -38.70
CA THR A 4 -23.46 -3.51 -39.01
C THR A 4 -22.56 -3.20 -40.19
N ASP A 5 -21.26 -3.06 -39.97
CA ASP A 5 -20.27 -3.17 -41.04
C ASP A 5 -19.74 -4.61 -41.05
N ARG A 6 -20.03 -5.33 -42.16
CA ARG A 6 -19.56 -6.70 -42.39
C ARG A 6 -18.26 -6.65 -43.16
N GLU A 7 -17.14 -6.73 -42.47
CA GLU A 7 -15.94 -7.35 -43.02
C GLU A 7 -15.24 -8.15 -41.91
N ALA A 8 -15.02 -9.46 -42.23
CA ALA A 8 -14.28 -10.47 -41.51
C ALA A 8 -14.70 -10.74 -40.04
N GLY A 9 -15.81 -11.45 -39.84
CA GLY A 9 -15.94 -12.55 -38.86
C GLY A 9 -15.69 -12.30 -37.37
N ARG A 10 -15.47 -11.08 -36.91
CA ARG A 10 -15.43 -10.71 -35.50
C ARG A 10 -16.36 -9.52 -35.26
N VAL A 11 -17.45 -9.77 -34.55
CA VAL A 11 -18.28 -8.70 -34.00
C VAL A 11 -17.42 -8.00 -32.93
N LYS A 12 -16.83 -6.86 -33.24
CA LYS A 12 -16.31 -5.95 -32.23
C LYS A 12 -17.51 -5.32 -31.53
N THR A 13 -17.91 -5.86 -30.39
CA THR A 13 -18.75 -5.13 -29.45
C THR A 13 -17.89 -4.01 -28.91
N HIS A 14 -18.25 -2.74 -29.22
CA HIS A 14 -17.65 -1.60 -28.53
C HIS A 14 -17.96 -1.74 -27.03
N PRO A 15 -16.97 -1.49 -26.13
CA PRO A 15 -17.24 -1.53 -24.70
C PRO A 15 -18.37 -0.56 -24.36
N LYS A 16 -19.27 -0.99 -23.49
CA LYS A 16 -20.28 -0.16 -22.89
C LYS A 16 -19.50 0.94 -22.14
N GLU A 17 -19.60 2.21 -22.55
CA GLU A 17 -19.03 3.31 -21.80
C GLU A 17 -19.48 3.15 -20.33
N LEU A 18 -18.55 3.18 -19.37
CA LEU A 18 -18.83 3.05 -17.93
C LEU A 18 -19.62 4.22 -17.32
N ARG A 19 -20.27 5.04 -18.14
CA ARG A 19 -21.11 6.12 -17.65
C ARG A 19 -22.17 5.56 -16.70
N ASN A 20 -22.00 5.88 -15.40
CA ASN A 20 -22.84 5.48 -14.28
C ASN A 20 -22.65 4.04 -13.76
N VAL A 21 -21.49 3.41 -13.92
CA VAL A 21 -21.20 2.16 -13.21
C VAL A 21 -20.97 2.46 -11.73
N ARG A 22 -21.72 1.77 -10.89
CA ARG A 22 -21.60 1.88 -9.44
C ARG A 22 -20.69 0.76 -8.90
N VAL A 23 -19.57 1.15 -8.27
CA VAL A 23 -18.61 0.22 -7.67
C VAL A 23 -18.65 0.30 -6.16
N LEU A 24 -18.91 -0.84 -5.51
CA LEU A 24 -18.69 -0.96 -4.08
C LEU A 24 -17.20 -1.13 -3.80
N ASN A 25 -16.51 -0.07 -3.33
CA ASN A 25 -15.13 -0.15 -2.81
C ASN A 25 -15.17 -0.33 -1.30
N TYR A 26 -15.20 -1.58 -0.84
CA TYR A 26 -15.47 -1.95 0.53
C TYR A 26 -14.21 -2.24 1.33
N LEU A 27 -14.06 -1.56 2.46
CA LEU A 27 -13.08 -1.85 3.50
C LEU A 27 -13.81 -2.05 4.82
N GLU A 28 -13.82 -3.28 5.33
CA GLU A 28 -14.33 -3.54 6.68
C GLU A 28 -13.33 -3.07 7.74
N PHE A 29 -13.84 -2.68 8.92
CA PHE A 29 -13.03 -2.09 9.99
C PHE A 29 -12.27 -0.82 9.57
N ALA A 30 -12.83 -0.02 8.66
CA ALA A 30 -12.17 1.16 8.08
C ALA A 30 -11.60 2.10 9.16
N SER A 31 -12.37 2.40 10.23
CA SER A 31 -11.91 3.25 11.33
C SER A 31 -10.72 2.69 12.12
N GLN A 32 -10.59 1.36 12.22
CA GLN A 32 -9.45 0.71 12.86
C GLN A 32 -8.24 0.62 11.94
N LEU A 33 -8.45 0.65 10.63
CA LEU A 33 -7.42 0.54 9.61
C LEU A 33 -6.98 1.88 9.02
N GLU A 34 -7.61 2.99 9.39
CA GLU A 34 -7.29 4.35 8.93
C GLU A 34 -5.80 4.67 9.04
N ARG A 35 -5.15 4.18 10.10
CA ARG A 35 -3.70 4.37 10.35
C ARG A 35 -2.85 3.19 9.89
N SER A 36 -3.23 2.54 8.80
CA SER A 36 -2.53 1.37 8.25
C SER A 36 -2.29 1.51 6.75
N GLY A 37 -1.31 0.74 6.22
CA GLY A 37 -1.08 0.69 4.77
C GLY A 37 -2.29 0.21 3.96
N ILE A 38 -3.18 -0.61 4.54
CA ILE A 38 -4.42 -1.05 3.88
C ILE A 38 -5.40 0.11 3.78
N GLY A 39 -5.56 0.89 4.86
CA GLY A 39 -6.38 2.10 4.87
C GLY A 39 -5.89 3.10 3.83
N THR A 40 -4.60 3.47 3.88
CA THR A 40 -3.98 4.38 2.92
C THR A 40 -4.19 3.90 1.47
N SER A 41 -3.93 2.61 1.18
CA SER A 41 -4.14 2.07 -0.17
C SER A 41 -5.60 2.16 -0.62
N THR A 42 -6.56 1.87 0.29
CA THR A 42 -7.99 1.96 -0.04
C THR A 42 -8.41 3.41 -0.30
N ASP A 43 -7.89 4.36 0.47
CA ASP A 43 -8.19 5.78 0.28
C ASP A 43 -7.58 6.31 -1.02
N GLN A 44 -6.37 5.87 -1.38
CA GLN A 44 -5.76 6.16 -2.68
C GLN A 44 -6.58 5.58 -3.85
N GLN A 45 -7.10 4.36 -3.74
CA GLN A 45 -8.02 3.80 -4.75
C GLN A 45 -9.27 4.66 -4.91
N ARG A 46 -9.87 5.11 -3.81
CA ARG A 46 -11.06 5.98 -3.84
C ARG A 46 -10.75 7.34 -4.45
N ALA A 47 -9.60 7.92 -4.09
CA ALA A 47 -9.13 9.18 -4.69
C ALA A 47 -8.88 9.01 -6.19
N ALA A 48 -8.24 7.91 -6.61
CA ALA A 48 -8.03 7.58 -8.01
C ALA A 48 -9.34 7.42 -8.79
N LEU A 49 -10.34 6.77 -8.21
CA LEU A 49 -11.67 6.60 -8.82
C LEU A 49 -12.48 7.89 -8.85
N ALA A 50 -12.24 8.84 -7.94
CA ALA A 50 -12.95 10.13 -7.89
C ALA A 50 -12.65 11.01 -9.12
N THR A 51 -11.56 10.76 -9.85
CA THR A 51 -11.22 11.44 -11.12
C THR A 51 -11.84 10.77 -12.35
N THR A 52 -12.60 9.69 -12.16
CA THR A 52 -13.22 8.89 -13.23
C THR A 52 -14.74 9.00 -13.23
N ASP A 53 -15.42 8.42 -14.24
CA ASP A 53 -16.89 8.40 -14.34
C ASP A 53 -17.55 7.28 -13.47
N VAL A 54 -16.81 6.66 -12.54
CA VAL A 54 -17.29 5.59 -11.67
C VAL A 54 -17.97 6.18 -10.41
N ASP A 55 -19.19 5.73 -10.10
CA ASP A 55 -19.86 6.05 -8.83
C ASP A 55 -19.38 5.09 -7.72
N VAL A 56 -18.70 5.63 -6.70
CA VAL A 56 -18.09 4.82 -5.63
C VAL A 56 -19.01 4.75 -4.42
N VAL A 57 -19.40 3.51 -4.05
CA VAL A 57 -20.11 3.18 -2.82
C VAL A 57 -19.11 2.57 -1.81
N THR A 58 -19.04 3.10 -0.60
CA THR A 58 -18.05 2.66 0.41
C THR A 58 -18.60 1.66 1.43
N SER A 59 -19.93 1.52 1.51
CA SER A 59 -20.60 0.58 2.42
C SER A 59 -21.62 -0.26 1.66
N PRO A 60 -21.62 -1.59 1.82
CA PRO A 60 -22.63 -2.46 1.22
C PRO A 60 -23.99 -2.36 1.93
N TRP A 61 -24.05 -1.75 3.12
CA TRP A 61 -25.24 -1.67 3.95
C TRP A 61 -25.89 -0.30 3.82
N PRO A 62 -27.24 -0.24 3.67
CA PRO A 62 -27.98 1.02 3.63
C PRO A 62 -28.00 1.75 4.98
N ASP A 63 -27.90 1.00 6.08
CA ASP A 63 -27.95 1.48 7.46
C ASP A 63 -26.64 1.28 8.22
N SER A 64 -26.61 1.62 9.52
CA SER A 64 -25.42 1.47 10.34
C SER A 64 -24.92 0.02 10.42
N PRO A 65 -23.61 -0.22 10.61
CA PRO A 65 -23.05 -1.58 10.72
C PRO A 65 -23.69 -2.46 11.80
N LEU A 66 -24.25 -1.85 12.86
CA LEU A 66 -24.93 -2.56 13.95
C LEU A 66 -26.31 -3.08 13.53
N SER A 67 -27.11 -2.27 12.80
CA SER A 67 -28.39 -2.72 12.26
C SER A 67 -28.18 -3.81 11.20
N ALA A 68 -27.19 -3.64 10.32
CA ALA A 68 -26.82 -4.61 9.31
C ALA A 68 -26.43 -5.98 9.95
N ALA A 69 -25.68 -5.99 11.04
CA ALA A 69 -25.32 -7.23 11.74
C ALA A 69 -26.57 -7.98 12.30
N VAL A 70 -27.57 -7.25 12.77
CA VAL A 70 -28.84 -7.82 13.23
C VAL A 70 -29.66 -8.37 12.06
N ASP A 71 -29.70 -7.65 10.94
CA ASP A 71 -30.44 -8.05 9.74
C ASP A 71 -29.80 -9.28 9.07
N VAL A 72 -28.46 -9.32 9.00
CA VAL A 72 -27.71 -10.51 8.56
C VAL A 72 -28.05 -11.73 9.44
N ALA A 73 -28.13 -11.54 10.77
CA ALA A 73 -28.48 -12.61 11.70
C ALA A 73 -29.93 -13.10 11.54
N ARG A 74 -30.83 -12.23 11.05
CA ARG A 74 -32.24 -12.55 10.76
C ARG A 74 -32.45 -13.10 9.34
N GLY A 75 -31.47 -13.03 8.47
CA GLY A 75 -31.59 -13.43 7.07
C GLY A 75 -32.19 -12.36 6.15
N ASP A 76 -32.41 -11.15 6.65
CA ASP A 76 -33.06 -10.01 5.96
C ASP A 76 -32.03 -8.97 5.49
N CYS A 77 -30.83 -9.42 5.09
CA CYS A 77 -29.76 -8.50 4.71
C CYS A 77 -30.10 -7.77 3.41
N VAL A 78 -30.38 -6.49 3.53
CA VAL A 78 -30.55 -5.61 2.38
C VAL A 78 -29.18 -5.04 2.00
N PHE A 79 -28.70 -5.37 0.81
CA PHE A 79 -27.50 -4.76 0.25
C PHE A 79 -27.90 -3.52 -0.57
N ARG A 80 -27.00 -2.53 -0.65
CA ARG A 80 -27.15 -1.43 -1.60
C ARG A 80 -26.96 -1.97 -3.03
N ASP A 81 -27.53 -1.26 -4.00
CA ASP A 81 -27.30 -1.57 -5.41
C ASP A 81 -25.89 -1.14 -5.81
N TYR A 82 -25.17 -2.05 -6.46
CA TYR A 82 -23.88 -1.82 -7.10
C TYR A 82 -23.70 -2.82 -8.25
N ASP A 83 -22.94 -2.43 -9.26
CA ASP A 83 -22.69 -3.21 -10.46
C ASP A 83 -21.43 -4.08 -10.32
N VAL A 84 -20.45 -3.65 -9.51
CA VAL A 84 -19.21 -4.38 -9.21
C VAL A 84 -18.94 -4.34 -7.71
N ALA A 85 -18.57 -5.47 -7.11
CA ALA A 85 -18.10 -5.56 -5.74
C ALA A 85 -16.57 -5.58 -5.71
N HIS A 86 -15.92 -4.60 -5.07
CA HIS A 86 -14.49 -4.57 -4.84
C HIS A 86 -14.21 -4.56 -3.34
N CYS A 87 -13.63 -5.66 -2.80
CA CYS A 87 -13.33 -5.81 -1.38
C CYS A 87 -11.82 -5.69 -1.12
N ASN A 88 -11.45 -4.86 -0.15
CA ASN A 88 -10.06 -4.53 0.22
C ASN A 88 -9.56 -5.27 1.46
N LEU A 89 -10.37 -6.14 2.06
CA LEU A 89 -9.98 -6.96 3.22
C LEU A 89 -10.56 -8.36 3.10
N ILE A 90 -10.03 -9.28 3.91
CA ILE A 90 -10.34 -10.72 3.91
C ILE A 90 -11.21 -11.16 5.10
N GLY A 91 -11.94 -10.25 5.71
CA GLY A 91 -12.72 -10.54 6.91
C GLY A 91 -14.16 -10.98 6.63
N PRO A 92 -14.97 -11.15 7.69
CA PRO A 92 -16.35 -11.68 7.58
C PRO A 92 -17.29 -10.77 6.77
N GLY A 93 -17.11 -9.45 6.79
CA GLY A 93 -17.87 -8.51 5.97
C GLY A 93 -17.62 -8.72 4.48
N SER A 94 -16.34 -8.85 4.09
CA SER A 94 -15.96 -9.15 2.71
C SER A 94 -16.46 -10.52 2.24
N VAL A 95 -16.49 -11.52 3.14
CA VAL A 95 -17.12 -12.83 2.84
C VAL A 95 -18.62 -12.70 2.61
N ALA A 96 -19.33 -11.86 3.36
CA ALA A 96 -20.76 -11.61 3.14
C ALA A 96 -21.02 -10.93 1.80
N VAL A 97 -20.21 -9.90 1.45
CA VAL A 97 -20.27 -9.23 0.14
C VAL A 97 -19.99 -10.21 -0.99
N ALA A 98 -18.94 -11.03 -0.88
CA ALA A 98 -18.59 -12.02 -1.90
C ALA A 98 -19.72 -13.05 -2.13
N ARG A 99 -20.36 -13.52 -1.05
CA ARG A 99 -21.52 -14.43 -1.17
C ARG A 99 -22.73 -13.77 -1.80
N HIS A 100 -22.98 -12.49 -1.49
CA HIS A 100 -24.05 -11.72 -2.10
C HIS A 100 -23.79 -11.51 -3.59
N ALA A 101 -22.60 -11.07 -3.95
CA ALA A 101 -22.19 -10.87 -5.34
C ALA A 101 -22.38 -12.15 -6.17
N LYS A 102 -21.86 -13.28 -5.67
CA LYS A 102 -22.00 -14.57 -6.35
C LYS A 102 -23.45 -15.06 -6.52
N ARG A 103 -24.36 -14.75 -5.56
CA ARG A 103 -25.77 -15.15 -5.66
C ARG A 103 -26.59 -14.31 -6.63
N ASN A 104 -26.11 -13.11 -6.94
CA ASN A 104 -26.80 -12.14 -7.79
C ASN A 104 -26.07 -11.87 -9.11
N ASP A 105 -25.09 -12.73 -9.46
CA ASP A 105 -24.26 -12.61 -10.68
C ASP A 105 -23.60 -11.23 -10.82
N ILE A 106 -23.18 -10.63 -9.68
CA ILE A 106 -22.44 -9.37 -9.63
C ILE A 106 -20.95 -9.70 -9.66
N PRO A 107 -20.15 -9.09 -10.57
CA PRO A 107 -18.70 -9.27 -10.61
C PRO A 107 -18.02 -8.93 -9.29
N LEU A 108 -17.07 -9.79 -8.88
CA LEU A 108 -16.34 -9.67 -7.62
C LEU A 108 -14.86 -9.47 -7.87
N VAL A 109 -14.34 -8.31 -7.47
CA VAL A 109 -12.92 -7.95 -7.42
C VAL A 109 -12.45 -8.08 -5.98
N LEU A 110 -11.36 -8.79 -5.74
CA LEU A 110 -10.72 -8.87 -4.42
C LEU A 110 -9.33 -8.28 -4.49
N HIS A 111 -8.99 -7.36 -3.58
CA HIS A 111 -7.67 -6.77 -3.51
C HIS A 111 -6.81 -7.44 -2.43
N SER A 112 -5.66 -7.97 -2.84
CA SER A 112 -4.73 -8.63 -1.94
C SER A 112 -3.75 -7.63 -1.34
N HIS A 113 -4.10 -7.09 -0.17
CA HIS A 113 -3.19 -6.30 0.66
C HIS A 113 -2.38 -7.15 1.65
N VAL A 114 -2.76 -8.42 1.83
CA VAL A 114 -2.16 -9.33 2.81
C VAL A 114 -1.74 -10.61 2.13
N THR A 115 -0.45 -10.92 2.24
CA THR A 115 0.09 -12.23 1.92
C THR A 115 0.46 -12.97 3.21
N ARG A 116 0.67 -14.29 3.13
CA ARG A 116 1.15 -15.07 4.27
C ARG A 116 2.54 -14.59 4.72
N GLU A 117 3.34 -14.17 3.77
CA GLU A 117 4.72 -13.70 3.94
C GLU A 117 4.76 -12.36 4.70
N ASP A 118 3.86 -11.42 4.39
CA ASP A 118 3.74 -10.14 5.11
C ASP A 118 3.23 -10.29 6.53
N PHE A 119 2.39 -11.31 6.74
CA PHE A 119 1.85 -11.61 8.06
C PHE A 119 2.90 -12.23 8.99
N ALA A 120 3.91 -12.90 8.42
CA ALA A 120 5.00 -13.45 9.18
C ALA A 120 5.79 -12.33 9.89
N GLU A 121 6.16 -12.54 11.15
CA GLU A 121 6.91 -11.60 12.00
C GLU A 121 6.22 -10.24 12.29
N SER A 122 4.97 -10.03 11.86
CA SER A 122 4.25 -8.77 12.13
C SER A 122 3.84 -8.62 13.59
N PHE A 123 3.51 -9.72 14.27
CA PHE A 123 3.16 -9.73 15.70
C PHE A 123 3.47 -11.08 16.37
N ARG A 124 3.36 -11.10 17.70
CA ARG A 124 3.67 -12.30 18.48
C ARG A 124 2.71 -13.45 18.15
N GLY A 125 3.23 -14.54 17.56
CA GLY A 125 2.47 -15.74 17.21
C GLY A 125 1.97 -15.79 15.77
N SER A 126 2.23 -14.77 14.94
CA SER A 126 1.83 -14.73 13.53
C SER A 126 2.31 -15.96 12.73
N ASN A 127 3.53 -16.45 13.00
CA ASN A 127 4.09 -17.62 12.32
C ASN A 127 3.31 -18.93 12.57
N ALA A 128 2.64 -19.05 13.72
CA ALA A 128 1.85 -20.25 14.03
C ALA A 128 0.52 -20.30 13.25
N VAL A 129 0.00 -19.15 12.84
CA VAL A 129 -1.29 -19.02 12.12
C VAL A 129 -1.11 -19.15 10.61
N GLY A 130 0.12 -18.96 10.11
CA GLY A 130 0.44 -18.91 8.68
C GLY A 130 -0.15 -20.03 7.81
N PRO A 131 -0.06 -21.32 8.17
CA PRO A 131 -0.62 -22.40 7.35
C PRO A 131 -2.16 -22.37 7.23
N ALA A 132 -2.88 -22.01 8.32
CA ALA A 132 -4.32 -21.86 8.30
C ALA A 132 -4.75 -20.64 7.49
N LEU A 133 -4.02 -19.53 7.64
CA LEU A 133 -4.22 -18.31 6.85
C LEU A 133 -4.03 -18.60 5.36
N GLY A 134 -2.98 -19.30 4.95
CA GLY A 134 -2.75 -19.64 3.54
C GLY A 134 -3.90 -20.43 2.91
N LYS A 135 -4.49 -21.39 3.66
CA LYS A 135 -5.68 -22.13 3.18
C LYS A 135 -6.92 -21.23 3.04
N TYR A 136 -7.08 -20.31 3.99
CA TYR A 136 -8.18 -19.33 3.95
C TYR A 136 -8.02 -18.36 2.79
N LEU A 137 -6.84 -17.79 2.58
CA LEU A 137 -6.54 -16.87 1.47
C LEU A 137 -6.80 -17.55 0.12
N LYS A 138 -6.31 -18.79 -0.06
CA LYS A 138 -6.62 -19.58 -1.24
C LYS A 138 -8.13 -19.65 -1.49
N TRP A 139 -8.89 -20.12 -0.50
CA TRP A 139 -10.33 -20.28 -0.63
C TRP A 139 -11.02 -18.95 -0.94
N PHE A 140 -10.62 -17.86 -0.25
CA PHE A 140 -11.28 -16.58 -0.39
C PHE A 140 -10.98 -15.93 -1.74
N TYR A 141 -9.71 -15.88 -2.15
CA TYR A 141 -9.32 -15.30 -3.44
C TYR A 141 -9.85 -16.10 -4.63
N SER A 142 -10.02 -17.41 -4.52
CA SER A 142 -10.67 -18.23 -5.56
C SER A 142 -12.18 -17.97 -5.71
N GLN A 143 -12.79 -17.09 -4.91
CA GLN A 143 -14.19 -16.67 -5.11
C GLN A 143 -14.30 -15.49 -6.09
N ALA A 144 -13.21 -14.77 -6.35
CA ALA A 144 -13.18 -13.57 -7.20
C ALA A 144 -13.29 -13.91 -8.69
N ASP A 145 -13.78 -12.96 -9.46
CA ASP A 145 -13.61 -12.94 -10.91
C ASP A 145 -12.19 -12.48 -11.28
N VAL A 146 -11.62 -11.55 -10.48
CA VAL A 146 -10.21 -11.15 -10.56
C VAL A 146 -9.67 -10.79 -9.18
N VAL A 147 -8.40 -11.13 -8.91
CA VAL A 147 -7.66 -10.69 -7.73
C VAL A 147 -6.68 -9.60 -8.16
N LEU A 148 -6.77 -8.43 -7.52
CA LEU A 148 -5.80 -7.36 -7.66
C LEU A 148 -4.69 -7.49 -6.61
N CYS A 149 -3.49 -7.07 -6.97
CA CYS A 149 -2.34 -7.01 -6.06
C CYS A 149 -1.41 -5.86 -6.48
N PRO A 150 -0.55 -5.32 -5.58
CA PRO A 150 0.18 -4.09 -5.86
C PRO A 150 1.40 -4.25 -6.79
N SER A 151 1.85 -5.48 -7.10
CA SER A 151 3.08 -5.72 -7.85
C SER A 151 3.08 -7.07 -8.58
N GLU A 152 3.89 -7.21 -9.61
CA GLU A 152 4.18 -8.51 -10.25
C GLU A 152 4.86 -9.49 -9.27
N TYR A 153 5.66 -8.96 -8.33
CA TYR A 153 6.22 -9.77 -7.25
C TYR A 153 5.10 -10.40 -6.40
N THR A 154 4.13 -9.60 -5.95
CA THR A 154 2.99 -10.09 -5.16
C THR A 154 2.12 -11.05 -5.99
N LYS A 155 1.94 -10.80 -7.28
CA LYS A 155 1.27 -11.74 -8.19
C LYS A 155 1.95 -13.11 -8.18
N ARG A 156 3.28 -13.16 -8.35
CA ARG A 156 4.05 -14.44 -8.28
C ARG A 156 3.90 -15.13 -6.92
N VAL A 157 3.85 -14.37 -5.83
CA VAL A 157 3.59 -14.92 -4.49
C VAL A 157 2.20 -15.55 -4.42
N LEU A 158 1.17 -14.87 -4.91
CA LEU A 158 -0.21 -15.36 -4.92
C LEU A 158 -0.40 -16.56 -5.87
N GLU A 159 0.28 -16.60 -6.99
CA GLU A 159 0.30 -17.74 -7.91
C GLU A 159 0.91 -19.01 -7.28
N SER A 160 1.77 -18.85 -6.27
CA SER A 160 2.27 -19.98 -5.46
C SER A 160 1.19 -20.57 -4.53
N TYR A 161 0.15 -19.82 -4.23
CA TYR A 161 -1.08 -20.35 -3.64
C TYR A 161 -1.97 -20.76 -4.82
N PRO A 162 -2.46 -21.97 -4.95
CA PRO A 162 -3.27 -22.33 -6.10
C PRO A 162 -4.64 -21.60 -6.03
N VAL A 163 -4.63 -20.28 -6.32
CA VAL A 163 -5.79 -19.41 -6.49
C VAL A 163 -6.31 -19.65 -7.90
N ASP A 164 -7.62 -19.88 -8.03
CA ASP A 164 -8.24 -20.23 -9.31
C ASP A 164 -8.63 -18.99 -10.15
N ALA A 165 -8.70 -17.80 -9.52
CA ALA A 165 -9.01 -16.54 -10.19
C ALA A 165 -7.76 -15.93 -10.87
N PRO A 166 -7.90 -15.23 -12.02
CA PRO A 166 -6.82 -14.46 -12.61
C PRO A 166 -6.31 -13.39 -11.62
N ILE A 167 -5.00 -13.12 -11.66
CA ILE A 167 -4.37 -12.15 -10.77
C ILE A 167 -3.79 -11.02 -11.61
N ARG A 168 -4.20 -9.78 -11.31
CA ARG A 168 -3.79 -8.58 -12.05
C ARG A 168 -3.04 -7.62 -11.13
N PRO A 169 -1.81 -7.22 -11.43
CA PRO A 169 -1.07 -6.23 -10.66
C PRO A 169 -1.54 -4.82 -11.01
N ILE A 170 -1.87 -4.05 -9.98
CA ILE A 170 -2.17 -2.62 -10.05
C ILE A 170 -1.49 -1.95 -8.87
N SER A 171 -0.61 -0.98 -9.13
CA SER A 171 0.06 -0.19 -8.09
C SER A 171 -0.95 0.40 -7.10
N ASN A 172 -0.56 0.49 -5.82
CA ASN A 172 -1.36 1.25 -4.85
C ASN A 172 -1.44 2.74 -5.19
N GLY A 173 -0.47 3.23 -5.96
CA GLY A 173 -0.39 4.63 -6.33
C GLY A 173 0.27 5.52 -5.29
N VAL A 174 0.37 6.79 -5.62
CA VAL A 174 0.78 7.86 -4.71
C VAL A 174 -0.05 9.11 -5.01
N ASP A 175 -0.61 9.69 -3.96
CA ASP A 175 -1.30 10.97 -4.00
C ASP A 175 -0.27 12.10 -3.87
N THR A 176 0.21 12.61 -5.00
CA THR A 176 1.21 13.69 -5.05
C THR A 176 0.65 15.01 -4.54
N ASP A 177 -0.65 15.26 -4.77
CA ASP A 177 -1.31 16.52 -4.40
C ASP A 177 -1.43 16.63 -2.88
N SER A 178 -1.70 15.51 -2.19
CA SER A 178 -1.74 15.46 -0.72
C SER A 178 -0.41 15.77 -0.05
N LEU A 179 0.70 15.64 -0.79
CA LEU A 179 2.06 15.91 -0.30
C LEU A 179 2.54 17.32 -0.61
N GLU A 180 1.80 18.13 -1.37
CA GLU A 180 2.21 19.50 -1.72
C GLU A 180 2.47 20.36 -0.48
N GLY A 181 3.49 21.20 -0.57
CA GLY A 181 3.88 22.14 0.50
C GLY A 181 4.63 21.49 1.67
N PHE A 182 5.08 20.24 1.55
CA PHE A 182 5.85 19.57 2.59
C PHE A 182 7.13 20.33 2.99
N GLU A 183 7.75 21.06 2.06
CA GLU A 183 8.96 21.86 2.32
C GLU A 183 8.72 22.96 3.34
N ALA A 184 7.52 23.53 3.38
CA ALA A 184 7.17 24.60 4.33
C ALA A 184 7.12 24.12 5.78
N LEU A 185 7.01 22.82 6.03
CA LEU A 185 6.96 22.23 7.36
C LEU A 185 8.36 21.84 7.89
N ARG A 186 9.43 22.07 7.11
CA ARG A 186 10.78 21.64 7.46
C ARG A 186 11.24 22.17 8.81
N ASP A 187 11.21 23.49 8.98
CA ASP A 187 11.77 24.12 10.17
C ASP A 187 10.96 23.77 11.43
N GLU A 188 9.63 23.76 11.33
CA GLU A 188 8.74 23.37 12.42
C GLU A 188 9.03 21.96 12.93
N TYR A 189 9.11 20.98 12.00
CA TYR A 189 9.30 19.58 12.39
C TYR A 189 10.73 19.29 12.82
N ARG A 190 11.72 19.98 12.28
CA ARG A 190 13.10 19.86 12.74
C ARG A 190 13.28 20.43 14.16
N GLU A 191 12.72 21.59 14.45
CA GLU A 191 12.71 22.16 15.80
C GLU A 191 11.96 21.25 16.79
N LYS A 192 10.78 20.75 16.38
CA LYS A 192 9.95 19.87 17.22
C LYS A 192 10.64 18.58 17.65
N TYR A 193 11.50 18.02 16.81
CA TYR A 193 12.15 16.72 17.03
C TYR A 193 13.66 16.81 17.24
N ASP A 194 14.22 18.03 17.39
CA ASP A 194 15.64 18.30 17.63
C ASP A 194 16.55 17.68 16.55
N LEU A 195 16.27 18.02 15.29
CA LEU A 195 16.95 17.49 14.11
C LEU A 195 17.82 18.58 13.47
N ASP A 196 19.11 18.61 13.77
CA ASP A 196 20.01 19.70 13.35
C ASP A 196 20.84 19.34 12.10
N GLY A 197 21.31 18.10 11.99
CA GLY A 197 22.22 17.61 10.94
C GLY A 197 21.51 17.08 9.69
N MET A 198 22.21 16.24 8.91
CA MET A 198 21.58 15.44 7.88
C MET A 198 20.59 14.49 8.54
N THR A 199 19.32 14.60 8.21
CA THR A 199 18.25 13.80 8.79
C THR A 199 17.92 12.61 7.91
N VAL A 200 18.24 11.42 8.40
CA VAL A 200 17.84 10.12 7.83
C VAL A 200 16.49 9.73 8.43
N PHE A 201 15.50 9.45 7.59
CA PHE A 201 14.16 9.23 8.13
C PHE A 201 13.45 8.01 7.51
N ALA A 202 12.50 7.47 8.27
CA ALA A 202 11.56 6.43 7.84
C ALA A 202 10.13 6.82 8.20
N VAL A 203 9.16 6.32 7.44
CA VAL A 203 7.73 6.57 7.64
C VAL A 203 6.96 5.25 7.74
N GLY A 204 6.03 5.18 8.69
CA GLY A 204 5.12 4.05 8.89
C GLY A 204 5.28 3.35 10.24
N ASN A 205 4.45 2.34 10.49
CA ASN A 205 4.47 1.60 11.75
C ASN A 205 5.86 1.04 12.04
N VAL A 206 6.31 1.20 13.28
CA VAL A 206 7.62 0.70 13.74
C VAL A 206 7.53 -0.80 13.93
N PHE A 207 7.98 -1.56 12.93
CA PHE A 207 8.01 -3.03 12.96
C PHE A 207 9.41 -3.56 12.65
N GLU A 208 9.76 -4.69 13.25
CA GLU A 208 11.01 -5.39 12.92
C GLU A 208 11.08 -5.77 11.44
N ARG A 209 9.97 -6.17 10.85
CA ARG A 209 9.86 -6.47 9.41
C ARG A 209 10.27 -5.26 8.55
N LYS A 210 9.95 -4.05 8.98
CA LYS A 210 10.34 -2.80 8.28
C LYS A 210 11.80 -2.39 8.48
N GLY A 211 12.60 -3.28 9.11
CA GLY A 211 14.04 -3.08 9.26
C GLY A 211 14.45 -2.24 10.45
N LEU A 212 13.63 -2.21 11.51
CA LEU A 212 13.91 -1.46 12.75
C LEU A 212 15.31 -1.72 13.30
N THR A 213 15.74 -2.99 13.38
CA THR A 213 17.08 -3.33 13.85
C THR A 213 18.17 -2.72 12.96
N THR A 214 18.07 -2.86 11.63
CA THR A 214 19.01 -2.24 10.69
C THR A 214 19.04 -0.72 10.83
N PHE A 215 17.88 -0.06 10.92
CA PHE A 215 17.79 1.39 11.11
C PHE A 215 18.57 1.86 12.35
N CYS A 216 18.37 1.21 13.49
CA CYS A 216 19.05 1.57 14.73
C CYS A 216 20.54 1.18 14.73
N GLU A 217 20.91 0.03 14.14
CA GLU A 217 22.32 -0.40 14.08
C GLU A 217 23.15 0.49 13.12
N VAL A 218 22.55 0.97 12.03
CA VAL A 218 23.19 1.95 11.14
C VAL A 218 23.32 3.30 11.84
N ALA A 219 22.30 3.74 12.57
CA ALA A 219 22.35 4.99 13.34
C ALA A 219 23.51 5.02 14.34
N LYS A 220 23.76 3.93 15.08
CA LYS A 220 24.90 3.81 16.01
C LYS A 220 26.29 4.00 15.38
N GLN A 221 26.38 3.86 14.07
CA GLN A 221 27.64 3.91 13.31
C GLN A 221 27.84 5.24 12.57
N THR A 222 26.95 6.20 12.79
CA THR A 222 26.96 7.51 12.13
C THR A 222 26.61 8.63 13.12
N ASP A 223 26.96 9.86 12.77
CA ASP A 223 26.63 11.06 13.55
C ASP A 223 25.42 11.81 12.95
N TYR A 224 24.65 11.19 12.04
CA TYR A 224 23.44 11.78 11.45
C TYR A 224 22.27 11.67 12.43
N ASP A 225 21.29 12.57 12.27
CA ASP A 225 20.01 12.44 12.97
C ASP A 225 19.12 11.41 12.28
N PHE A 226 18.51 10.54 13.07
CA PHE A 226 17.57 9.54 12.60
C PHE A 226 16.20 9.78 13.19
N ALA A 227 15.17 9.85 12.34
CA ALA A 227 13.79 10.02 12.79
C ALA A 227 12.87 8.96 12.15
N TRP A 228 12.17 8.20 13.00
CA TRP A 228 11.14 7.29 12.52
C TRP A 228 9.75 7.86 12.81
N PHE A 229 9.07 8.31 11.77
CA PHE A 229 7.73 8.89 11.85
C PHE A 229 6.67 7.80 11.72
N GLY A 230 6.01 7.49 12.82
CA GLY A 230 4.93 6.51 12.83
C GLY A 230 4.71 5.83 14.15
N PRO A 231 3.54 5.20 14.33
CA PRO A 231 3.16 4.62 15.60
C PRO A 231 3.99 3.36 15.92
N TYR A 232 4.19 3.16 17.22
CA TYR A 232 4.79 1.95 17.77
C TYR A 232 4.00 1.46 18.98
N ASP A 233 4.08 0.15 19.22
CA ASP A 233 3.45 -0.48 20.37
C ASP A 233 4.52 -1.07 21.30
N THR A 234 4.46 -0.71 22.59
CA THR A 234 5.29 -1.27 23.65
C THR A 234 4.45 -2.12 24.64
N GLY A 235 3.16 -2.32 24.34
CA GLY A 235 2.21 -3.10 25.14
C GLY A 235 2.54 -4.60 25.21
N PRO A 236 1.69 -5.40 25.85
CA PRO A 236 1.92 -6.84 26.06
C PRO A 236 2.05 -7.66 24.75
N HIS A 237 1.45 -7.18 23.67
CA HIS A 237 1.42 -7.84 22.37
C HIS A 237 2.52 -7.37 21.40
N ALA A 238 3.26 -6.31 21.76
CA ALA A 238 4.36 -5.81 20.98
C ALA A 238 5.48 -6.85 20.82
N SER A 239 6.19 -6.79 19.70
CA SER A 239 7.36 -7.62 19.50
C SER A 239 8.46 -7.24 20.51
N LYS A 240 9.26 -8.21 20.97
CA LYS A 240 10.36 -7.96 21.92
C LYS A 240 11.39 -6.99 21.32
N LYS A 241 11.60 -7.01 20.01
CA LYS A 241 12.57 -6.15 19.33
C LYS A 241 12.09 -4.71 19.27
N VAL A 242 10.80 -4.46 19.01
CA VAL A 242 10.23 -3.11 19.04
C VAL A 242 10.39 -2.52 20.44
N LYS A 243 10.00 -3.26 21.49
CA LYS A 243 10.20 -2.81 22.88
C LYS A 243 11.66 -2.48 23.17
N TYR A 244 12.57 -3.40 22.82
CA TYR A 244 14.00 -3.22 23.06
C TYR A 244 14.52 -1.93 22.41
N TRP A 245 14.23 -1.70 21.11
CA TRP A 245 14.75 -0.56 20.40
C TRP A 245 14.10 0.78 20.80
N VAL A 246 12.83 0.78 21.16
CA VAL A 246 12.17 2.00 21.67
C VAL A 246 12.69 2.37 23.06
N GLU A 247 12.95 1.38 23.94
CA GLU A 247 13.49 1.60 25.29
C GLU A 247 15.01 1.87 25.30
N ASN A 248 15.74 1.43 24.28
CA ASN A 248 17.20 1.54 24.17
C ASN A 248 17.60 2.17 22.83
N ALA A 249 16.88 3.20 22.40
CA ALA A 249 17.20 3.94 21.18
C ALA A 249 18.62 4.53 21.26
N PRO A 250 19.41 4.49 20.16
CA PRO A 250 20.62 5.29 20.09
C PRO A 250 20.33 6.78 20.33
N GLU A 251 21.29 7.54 20.86
CA GLU A 251 21.10 8.95 21.21
C GLU A 251 20.66 9.82 20.03
N ASN A 252 21.06 9.44 18.81
CA ASN A 252 20.72 10.10 17.56
C ASN A 252 19.47 9.52 16.86
N VAL A 253 18.64 8.71 17.55
CA VAL A 253 17.40 8.13 16.99
C VAL A 253 16.17 8.65 17.73
N THR A 254 15.27 9.29 17.02
CA THR A 254 13.97 9.75 17.50
C THR A 254 12.83 8.92 16.94
N PHE A 255 12.05 8.26 17.81
CA PHE A 255 10.78 7.65 17.48
C PHE A 255 9.66 8.64 17.77
N THR A 256 9.08 9.25 16.74
CA THR A 256 8.12 10.36 16.91
C THR A 256 6.74 9.91 17.38
N GLY A 257 6.40 8.64 17.20
CA GLY A 257 5.02 8.20 17.27
C GLY A 257 4.20 8.68 16.07
N TRP A 258 2.87 8.61 16.21
CA TRP A 258 1.96 9.14 15.19
C TRP A 258 2.12 10.66 15.06
N ILE A 259 2.11 11.13 13.81
CA ILE A 259 2.03 12.55 13.46
C ILE A 259 0.78 12.79 12.63
N ASP A 260 0.11 13.92 12.83
CA ASP A 260 -1.16 14.20 12.15
C ASP A 260 -0.97 14.66 10.70
N ASP A 261 0.14 15.34 10.41
CA ASP A 261 0.50 15.77 9.07
C ASP A 261 1.78 15.05 8.61
N ILE A 262 1.60 14.06 7.73
CA ILE A 262 2.70 13.24 7.21
C ILE A 262 3.70 14.06 6.39
N ARG A 263 3.29 15.20 5.81
CA ARG A 263 4.16 16.10 5.06
C ARG A 263 5.32 16.61 5.90
N GLY A 264 5.10 16.76 7.21
CA GLY A 264 6.16 17.15 8.15
C GLY A 264 7.33 16.18 8.21
N ALA A 265 7.08 14.85 8.07
CA ALA A 265 8.15 13.85 7.97
C ALA A 265 9.00 14.05 6.71
N PHE A 266 8.33 14.25 5.57
CA PHE A 266 9.02 14.53 4.29
C PHE A 266 9.68 15.92 4.29
N GLY A 267 9.13 16.91 4.96
CA GLY A 267 9.75 18.22 5.17
C GLY A 267 11.04 18.12 5.96
N ALA A 268 11.01 17.50 7.14
CA ALA A 268 12.14 17.39 8.04
C ALA A 268 13.30 16.54 7.50
N GLY A 269 12.98 15.43 6.80
CA GLY A 269 13.95 14.45 6.36
C GLY A 269 14.73 14.84 5.10
N ASP A 270 15.99 14.43 5.02
CA ASP A 270 16.89 14.63 3.87
C ASP A 270 17.06 13.36 3.05
N VAL A 271 17.20 12.21 3.69
CA VAL A 271 17.39 10.90 3.07
C VAL A 271 16.38 9.90 3.63
N TYR A 272 15.56 9.33 2.78
CA TYR A 272 14.62 8.29 3.16
C TYR A 272 15.31 6.93 3.25
N LEU A 273 15.29 6.30 4.43
CA LEU A 273 15.89 5.00 4.68
C LEU A 273 14.82 3.96 4.94
N PHE A 274 14.70 2.97 4.06
CA PHE A 274 13.71 1.91 4.18
C PHE A 274 14.35 0.51 4.08
N PRO A 275 14.96 0.03 5.19
CA PRO A 275 15.67 -1.25 5.20
C PRO A 275 14.73 -2.44 5.44
N THR A 276 13.50 -2.37 4.90
CA THR A 276 12.47 -3.40 5.06
C THR A 276 12.95 -4.76 4.57
N LYS A 277 12.55 -5.82 5.25
CA LYS A 277 12.91 -7.20 4.90
C LYS A 277 11.93 -7.84 3.93
N ASN A 278 10.70 -7.40 3.97
CA ASN A 278 9.62 -7.85 3.10
C ASN A 278 8.59 -6.74 2.88
N GLU A 279 8.11 -6.61 1.64
CA GLU A 279 7.12 -5.60 1.26
C GLU A 279 6.34 -6.09 0.03
N ASN A 280 5.14 -5.58 -0.18
CA ASN A 280 4.35 -5.83 -1.39
C ASN A 280 4.55 -4.74 -2.45
N GLN A 281 4.82 -3.51 -2.03
CA GLN A 281 5.20 -2.37 -2.88
C GLN A 281 5.92 -1.29 -2.06
N GLY A 282 5.35 -0.84 -0.93
CA GLY A 282 5.88 0.23 -0.09
C GLY A 282 5.36 1.61 -0.49
N ILE A 283 4.13 1.95 -0.11
CA ILE A 283 3.51 3.26 -0.39
C ILE A 283 4.40 4.41 0.11
N ALA A 284 4.94 4.31 1.33
CA ALA A 284 5.80 5.35 1.90
C ALA A 284 7.11 5.58 1.10
N VAL A 285 7.58 4.59 0.33
CA VAL A 285 8.69 4.77 -0.62
C VAL A 285 8.27 5.67 -1.78
N LEU A 286 7.08 5.40 -2.35
CA LEU A 286 6.53 6.24 -3.42
C LEU A 286 6.27 7.67 -2.96
N GLU A 287 5.79 7.86 -1.72
CA GLU A 287 5.60 9.18 -1.11
C GLU A 287 6.92 9.93 -0.95
N ALA A 288 7.97 9.26 -0.44
CA ALA A 288 9.30 9.84 -0.34
C ALA A 288 9.87 10.22 -1.70
N MET A 289 9.68 9.36 -2.71
CA MET A 289 10.09 9.61 -4.09
C MET A 289 9.30 10.77 -4.70
N ALA A 290 7.99 10.87 -4.49
CA ALA A 290 7.16 11.98 -4.95
C ALA A 290 7.62 13.32 -4.35
N CYS A 291 8.08 13.31 -3.09
CA CYS A 291 8.72 14.46 -2.45
C CYS A 291 10.17 14.71 -2.93
N GLY A 292 10.68 13.95 -3.90
CA GLY A 292 12.03 14.10 -4.44
C GLY A 292 13.13 13.80 -3.43
N LYS A 293 12.89 12.92 -2.47
CA LYS A 293 13.91 12.47 -1.52
C LYS A 293 14.85 11.46 -2.16
N ALA A 294 16.14 11.53 -1.82
CA ALA A 294 17.03 10.41 -2.09
C ALA A 294 16.63 9.23 -1.23
N VAL A 295 16.47 8.08 -1.85
CA VAL A 295 15.91 6.88 -1.21
C VAL A 295 16.97 5.79 -1.12
N VAL A 296 17.15 5.22 0.08
CA VAL A 296 18.04 4.10 0.35
C VAL A 296 17.20 2.92 0.80
N LEU A 297 17.21 1.85 0.03
CA LEU A 297 16.34 0.68 0.19
C LEU A 297 17.14 -0.59 0.47
N ARG A 298 16.51 -1.56 1.12
CA ARG A 298 17.03 -2.93 1.08
C ARG A 298 16.87 -3.51 -0.32
N ASP A 299 17.89 -4.21 -0.76
CA ASP A 299 17.85 -4.98 -2.01
C ASP A 299 16.97 -6.23 -1.81
N ILE A 300 15.69 -6.12 -2.21
CA ILE A 300 14.68 -7.17 -2.14
C ILE A 300 13.93 -7.27 -3.46
N PRO A 301 13.41 -8.47 -3.81
CA PRO A 301 12.84 -8.74 -5.13
C PRO A 301 11.73 -7.79 -5.59
N VAL A 302 10.88 -7.31 -4.67
CA VAL A 302 9.82 -6.37 -5.03
C VAL A 302 10.38 -5.04 -5.53
N PHE A 303 11.48 -4.56 -4.99
CA PHE A 303 12.07 -3.29 -5.38
C PHE A 303 12.89 -3.36 -6.68
N GLU A 304 13.18 -4.56 -7.18
CA GLU A 304 13.76 -4.74 -8.52
C GLU A 304 12.75 -4.40 -9.62
N GLU A 305 11.47 -4.58 -9.35
CA GLU A 305 10.40 -4.26 -10.29
C GLU A 305 10.19 -2.75 -10.47
N PHE A 306 10.30 -2.00 -9.38
CA PHE A 306 9.92 -0.59 -9.35
C PHE A 306 11.09 0.37 -9.49
N TYR A 307 12.28 0.01 -9.00
CA TYR A 307 13.36 0.97 -8.79
C TYR A 307 14.70 0.49 -9.34
N THR A 308 15.52 1.43 -9.82
CA THR A 308 16.81 1.15 -10.43
C THR A 308 17.95 1.71 -9.56
N HIS A 309 18.80 0.81 -9.03
CA HIS A 309 19.97 1.18 -8.23
C HIS A 309 20.87 2.19 -8.97
N GLY A 310 21.25 3.28 -8.28
CA GLY A 310 22.11 4.35 -8.81
C GLY A 310 21.41 5.32 -9.76
N HIS A 311 20.13 5.08 -10.08
CA HIS A 311 19.31 5.97 -10.89
C HIS A 311 18.31 6.76 -10.05
N ASP A 312 17.38 6.07 -9.39
CA ASP A 312 16.29 6.65 -8.58
C ASP A 312 16.35 6.24 -7.10
N CYS A 313 17.22 5.30 -6.74
CA CYS A 313 17.48 4.88 -5.38
C CYS A 313 18.89 4.31 -5.22
N LEU A 314 19.31 4.08 -3.98
CA LEU A 314 20.43 3.20 -3.65
C LEU A 314 19.91 1.93 -2.97
N LYS A 315 20.24 0.75 -3.50
CA LYS A 315 19.87 -0.55 -2.93
C LYS A 315 21.04 -1.13 -2.14
N CYS A 316 20.77 -1.65 -0.95
CA CYS A 316 21.75 -2.15 0.00
C CYS A 316 21.30 -3.49 0.60
N SER A 317 22.25 -4.42 0.80
CA SER A 317 21.97 -5.75 1.35
C SER A 317 22.45 -5.88 2.80
N THR A 318 23.44 -5.12 3.22
CA THR A 318 24.09 -5.16 4.55
C THR A 318 24.04 -3.83 5.27
N ASP A 319 24.14 -3.83 6.60
CA ASP A 319 24.15 -2.60 7.41
C ASP A 319 25.35 -1.71 7.03
N GLU A 320 26.48 -2.31 6.67
CA GLU A 320 27.67 -1.57 6.19
C GLU A 320 27.42 -0.88 4.83
N GLU A 321 26.67 -1.51 3.91
CA GLU A 321 26.28 -0.88 2.64
C GLU A 321 25.31 0.27 2.88
N PHE A 322 24.33 0.13 3.81
CA PHE A 322 23.46 1.22 4.21
C PHE A 322 24.26 2.40 4.76
N ARG A 323 25.18 2.16 5.68
CA ARG A 323 26.07 3.21 6.23
C ARG A 323 26.85 3.91 5.10
N ARG A 324 27.49 3.17 4.19
CA ARG A 324 28.24 3.74 3.06
C ARG A 324 27.36 4.56 2.12
N ALA A 325 26.12 4.11 1.87
CA ALA A 325 25.17 4.85 1.05
C ALA A 325 24.81 6.18 1.70
N LEU A 326 24.58 6.23 3.01
CA LEU A 326 24.34 7.47 3.74
C LEU A 326 25.56 8.40 3.71
N ASP A 327 26.78 7.88 3.97
CA ASP A 327 28.03 8.63 3.87
C ASP A 327 28.25 9.22 2.47
N LEU A 328 27.87 8.47 1.43
CA LEU A 328 27.96 8.94 0.05
C LEU A 328 26.99 10.10 -0.21
N LEU A 329 25.75 9.97 0.24
CA LEU A 329 24.71 11.00 0.04
C LEU A 329 24.97 12.26 0.86
N ASP A 330 25.66 12.15 1.99
CA ASP A 330 26.09 13.32 2.78
C ASP A 330 27.21 14.07 2.07
N ARG A 331 28.23 13.36 1.57
CA ARG A 331 29.40 13.94 0.90
C ARG A 331 29.14 14.44 -0.51
N ASP A 332 28.10 13.94 -1.17
CA ASP A 332 27.73 14.31 -2.54
C ASP A 332 26.28 14.82 -2.62
N PRO A 333 26.02 16.09 -2.27
CA PRO A 333 24.69 16.71 -2.36
C PRO A 333 24.12 16.72 -3.80
N ASP A 334 25.00 16.76 -4.82
CA ASP A 334 24.56 16.71 -6.23
C ASP A 334 24.03 15.34 -6.61
N LEU A 335 24.67 14.26 -6.14
CA LEU A 335 24.14 12.90 -6.28
C LEU A 335 22.79 12.78 -5.55
N ARG A 336 22.71 13.27 -4.30
CA ARG A 336 21.47 13.25 -3.51
C ARG A 336 20.33 13.93 -4.25
N ARG A 337 20.57 15.14 -4.79
CA ARG A 337 19.59 15.89 -5.59
C ARG A 337 19.18 15.14 -6.86
N ARG A 338 20.15 14.61 -7.63
CA ARG A 338 19.89 13.87 -8.89
C ARG A 338 19.07 12.61 -8.65
N LEU A 339 19.38 11.84 -7.60
CA LEU A 339 18.57 10.66 -7.21
C LEU A 339 17.16 11.06 -6.86
N GLY A 340 16.97 12.16 -6.11
CA GLY A 340 15.65 12.68 -5.75
C GLY A 340 14.84 13.15 -6.96
N GLU A 341 15.46 13.82 -7.94
CA GLU A 341 14.81 14.22 -9.19
C GLU A 341 14.34 13.01 -10.01
N ASN A 342 15.17 11.99 -10.13
CA ASN A 342 14.83 10.75 -10.81
C ASN A 342 13.74 9.96 -10.03
N ALA A 343 13.85 9.91 -8.70
CA ALA A 343 12.85 9.30 -7.83
C ALA A 343 11.45 9.93 -8.03
N ARG A 344 11.39 11.28 -8.15
CA ARG A 344 10.14 11.99 -8.45
C ARG A 344 9.55 11.59 -9.80
N ALA A 345 10.38 11.40 -10.81
CA ALA A 345 9.94 10.94 -12.12
C ALA A 345 9.39 9.50 -12.05
N THR A 346 10.07 8.62 -11.31
CA THR A 346 9.58 7.24 -11.06
C THR A 346 8.24 7.25 -10.31
N ALA A 347 8.07 8.07 -9.26
CA ALA A 347 6.81 8.17 -8.53
C ALA A 347 5.64 8.63 -9.43
N ALA A 348 5.88 9.53 -10.38
CA ALA A 348 4.86 10.00 -11.33
C ALA A 348 4.30 8.88 -12.24
N GLU A 349 5.07 7.79 -12.44
CA GLU A 349 4.59 6.60 -13.13
C GLU A 349 3.49 5.84 -12.34
N HIS A 350 3.37 6.14 -11.05
CA HIS A 350 2.42 5.55 -10.11
C HIS A 350 1.38 6.57 -9.61
N SER A 351 1.07 7.61 -10.39
CA SER A 351 0.06 8.61 -10.04
C SER A 351 -1.33 8.00 -9.88
N LEU A 352 -2.20 8.68 -9.11
CA LEU A 352 -3.57 8.23 -8.89
C LEU A 352 -4.38 8.15 -10.20
N ASP A 353 -4.15 9.05 -11.16
CA ASP A 353 -4.82 9.00 -12.47
C ASP A 353 -4.54 7.67 -13.18
N ARG A 354 -3.27 7.25 -13.22
CA ARG A 354 -2.90 5.95 -13.84
C ARG A 354 -3.50 4.75 -13.08
N VAL A 355 -3.60 4.84 -11.77
CA VAL A 355 -4.26 3.81 -10.95
C VAL A 355 -5.76 3.78 -11.25
N GLY A 356 -6.40 4.95 -11.35
CA GLY A 356 -7.81 5.09 -11.71
C GLY A 356 -8.11 4.44 -13.06
N ASP A 357 -7.32 4.76 -14.09
CA ASP A 357 -7.45 4.17 -15.43
C ASP A 357 -7.38 2.63 -15.40
N ARG A 358 -6.41 2.08 -14.65
CA ARG A 358 -6.23 0.61 -14.53
C ARG A 358 -7.36 -0.06 -13.76
N LEU A 359 -7.91 0.60 -12.74
CA LEU A 359 -9.08 0.11 -12.01
C LEU A 359 -10.32 0.12 -12.90
N VAL A 360 -10.55 1.20 -13.65
CA VAL A 360 -11.64 1.33 -14.61
C VAL A 360 -11.56 0.23 -15.68
N GLU A 361 -10.40 0.04 -16.32
CA GLU A 361 -10.15 -1.05 -17.27
C GLU A 361 -10.51 -2.42 -16.67
N THR A 362 -10.14 -2.65 -15.41
CA THR A 362 -10.45 -3.90 -14.72
C THR A 362 -11.95 -4.09 -14.51
N TYR A 363 -12.67 -3.01 -14.12
CA TYR A 363 -14.12 -3.09 -13.95
C TYR A 363 -14.85 -3.29 -15.28
N GLU A 364 -14.36 -2.71 -16.37
CA GLU A 364 -14.88 -2.98 -17.73
C GLU A 364 -14.72 -4.44 -18.11
N ASP A 365 -13.53 -4.99 -17.88
CA ASP A 365 -13.22 -6.39 -18.21
C ASP A 365 -14.10 -7.38 -17.45
N VAL A 366 -14.29 -7.17 -16.12
CA VAL A 366 -15.15 -8.06 -15.31
C VAL A 366 -16.61 -7.96 -15.72
N LEU A 367 -17.11 -6.75 -16.06
CA LEU A 367 -18.47 -6.54 -16.54
C LEU A 367 -18.72 -7.13 -17.93
N ALA A 368 -17.69 -7.12 -18.77
CA ALA A 368 -17.75 -7.69 -20.13
C ALA A 368 -17.47 -9.21 -20.13
N GLY A 369 -16.94 -9.79 -19.04
CA GLY A 369 -16.50 -11.18 -19.00
C GLY A 369 -15.31 -11.46 -19.93
N THR A 370 -14.41 -10.49 -20.10
CA THR A 370 -13.25 -10.53 -21.02
C THR A 370 -11.91 -10.65 -20.28
N LEU A 371 -11.93 -11.11 -19.05
CA LEU A 371 -10.71 -11.37 -18.26
C LEU A 371 -9.89 -12.50 -18.91
N ASP A 372 -8.67 -12.20 -19.32
CA ASP A 372 -7.66 -13.16 -19.81
C ASP A 372 -6.80 -13.72 -18.68
#